data_a56bc50d71f3522140c9916ddcf99bde
#
_entry.id   a56bc50d71f3522140c9916ddcf99bde
#
_cell.length_a   1.000
_cell.length_b   1.000
_cell.length_c   1.000
_cell.angle_alpha   90.00
_cell.angle_beta   90.00
_cell.angle_gamma   90.00
#
_symmetry.space_group_name_H-M   'P 1'
#
loop_
_entity.id
_entity.type
_entity.pdbx_description
1 polymer ?
#
loop_
_entity_poly.entity_id
_entity_poly.type
_entity_poly.pdbx_seq_one_letter_code
_entity_poly.pdbx_strand_id
1 'polypeptide(L)'
;MLDFGLMDARKFATYLAVVISPAVVGLLADALGVDEVTAMNKYFASSAYAAISDEEQKLGHHSPQLLASLVEEELRTGKFTYPQEAL
;
A
#
# COMPACT_ATOMS: atom_id res chain seq x y z
N MET A 1 -16.59 20.59 -12.13
CA MET A 1 -16.61 19.60 -13.22
C MET A 1 -15.98 18.30 -12.78
N LEU A 2 -16.63 17.22 -13.07
CA LEU A 2 -16.15 15.92 -12.63
C LEU A 2 -15.18 15.32 -13.63
N ASP A 3 -14.20 14.62 -13.11
CA ASP A 3 -13.26 13.89 -13.94
C ASP A 3 -13.70 12.46 -14.00
N PHE A 4 -14.49 12.13 -15.00
CA PHE A 4 -15.02 10.80 -15.10
C PHE A 4 -13.92 9.84 -15.48
N GLY A 5 -13.76 8.82 -14.67
CA GLY A 5 -12.78 7.80 -14.94
C GLY A 5 -11.35 8.18 -14.61
N LEU A 6 -11.13 9.40 -14.15
CA LEU A 6 -9.79 9.82 -13.76
C LEU A 6 -9.75 10.09 -12.28
N MET A 7 -8.65 9.71 -11.66
CA MET A 7 -8.44 9.95 -10.25
C MET A 7 -7.31 10.94 -10.12
N ASP A 8 -7.62 12.18 -9.75
CA ASP A 8 -6.57 13.16 -9.55
C ASP A 8 -5.82 12.85 -8.25
N ALA A 9 -4.73 13.58 -8.02
CA ALA A 9 -3.86 13.29 -6.89
C ALA A 9 -4.60 13.36 -5.56
N ARG A 10 -5.54 14.30 -5.43
CA ARG A 10 -6.27 14.45 -4.18
C ARG A 10 -7.20 13.28 -3.93
N LYS A 11 -7.90 12.84 -4.98
CA LYS A 11 -8.80 11.68 -4.86
C LYS A 11 -8.03 10.42 -4.56
N PHE A 12 -6.87 10.25 -5.20
CA PHE A 12 -6.06 9.08 -4.93
C PHE A 12 -5.56 9.10 -3.48
N ALA A 13 -5.12 10.25 -2.98
CA ALA A 13 -4.66 10.35 -1.61
C ALA A 13 -5.76 9.96 -0.63
N THR A 14 -6.99 10.42 -0.89
CA THR A 14 -8.12 10.08 -0.04
C THR A 14 -8.42 8.58 -0.12
N TYR A 15 -8.44 8.03 -1.32
CA TYR A 15 -8.70 6.61 -1.50
C TYR A 15 -7.64 5.77 -0.78
N LEU A 16 -6.38 6.16 -0.92
CA LEU A 16 -5.29 5.48 -0.24
C LEU A 16 -5.50 5.50 1.28
N ALA A 17 -5.83 6.65 1.83
CA ALA A 17 -5.95 6.79 3.28
C ALA A 17 -7.17 6.07 3.83
N VAL A 18 -8.27 6.08 3.09
CA VAL A 18 -9.54 5.58 3.62
C VAL A 18 -9.78 4.12 3.28
N VAL A 19 -9.34 3.68 2.10
CA VAL A 19 -9.67 2.35 1.60
C VAL A 19 -8.45 1.44 1.61
N ILE A 20 -7.36 1.88 0.99
CA ILE A 20 -6.20 1.01 0.79
C ILE A 20 -5.44 0.77 2.08
N SER A 21 -5.03 1.84 2.74
CA SER A 21 -4.15 1.73 3.89
C SER A 21 -4.77 0.97 5.06
N PRO A 22 -6.03 1.19 5.43
CA PRO A 22 -6.60 0.39 6.51
C PRO A 22 -6.63 -1.10 6.20
N ALA A 23 -6.91 -1.46 4.94
CA ALA A 23 -6.94 -2.87 4.56
C ALA A 23 -5.54 -3.47 4.62
N VAL A 24 -4.54 -2.73 4.14
CA VAL A 24 -3.16 -3.22 4.17
C VAL A 24 -2.68 -3.37 5.60
N VAL A 25 -2.98 -2.40 6.46
CA VAL A 25 -2.56 -2.45 7.86
C VAL A 25 -3.17 -3.67 8.56
N GLY A 26 -4.45 -3.95 8.32
CA GLY A 26 -5.09 -5.10 8.92
C GLY A 26 -4.43 -6.40 8.51
N LEU A 27 -4.17 -6.54 7.22
CA LEU A 27 -3.51 -7.75 6.71
C LEU A 27 -2.09 -7.86 7.23
N LEU A 28 -1.38 -6.75 7.30
CA LEU A 28 -0.01 -6.75 7.78
C LEU A 28 0.06 -7.11 9.25
N ALA A 29 -0.87 -6.59 10.05
CA ALA A 29 -0.92 -6.93 11.47
C ALA A 29 -1.09 -8.43 11.66
N ASP A 30 -1.98 -9.04 10.88
CA ASP A 30 -2.19 -10.49 10.96
C ASP A 30 -0.94 -11.24 10.52
N ALA A 31 -0.32 -10.82 9.44
CA ALA A 31 0.85 -11.52 8.90
C ALA A 31 2.03 -11.45 9.86
N LEU A 32 2.20 -10.31 10.54
CA LEU A 32 3.33 -10.13 11.44
C LEU A 32 3.04 -10.57 12.86
N GLY A 33 1.77 -10.81 13.19
CA GLY A 33 1.39 -11.16 14.54
C GLY A 33 1.55 -10.01 15.52
N VAL A 34 1.26 -8.78 15.07
CA VAL A 34 1.38 -7.60 15.91
C VAL A 34 0.04 -6.85 15.91
N ASP A 35 -0.08 -5.87 16.80
CA ASP A 35 -1.29 -5.06 16.85
C ASP A 35 -1.30 -4.08 15.68
N GLU A 36 -2.47 -3.47 15.45
CA GLU A 36 -2.64 -2.63 14.28
C GLU A 36 -1.81 -1.36 14.36
N VAL A 37 -1.61 -0.81 15.54
CA VAL A 37 -0.80 0.40 15.67
C VAL A 37 0.65 0.12 15.28
N THR A 38 1.19 -1.02 15.72
CA THR A 38 2.53 -1.41 15.35
C THR A 38 2.63 -1.63 13.84
N ALA A 39 1.66 -2.33 13.27
CA ALA A 39 1.64 -2.57 11.83
C ALA A 39 1.55 -1.26 11.06
N MET A 40 0.72 -0.33 11.53
CA MET A 40 0.56 0.96 10.89
C MET A 40 1.86 1.73 10.86
N ASN A 41 2.57 1.75 12.00
CA ASN A 41 3.84 2.45 12.06
C ASN A 41 4.86 1.86 11.10
N LYS A 42 4.92 0.53 11.02
CA LYS A 42 5.84 -0.12 10.09
C LYS A 42 5.46 0.16 8.65
N TYR A 43 4.17 0.15 8.36
CA TYR A 43 3.67 0.39 7.01
C TYR A 43 4.04 1.81 6.55
N PHE A 44 3.74 2.82 7.36
CA PHE A 44 4.00 4.19 6.94
C PHE A 44 5.48 4.53 6.89
N ALA A 45 6.31 3.78 7.58
CA ALA A 45 7.76 4.00 7.55
C ALA A 45 8.44 3.25 6.41
N SER A 46 7.71 2.39 5.69
CA SER A 46 8.34 1.51 4.70
C SER A 46 8.57 2.23 3.37
N SER A 47 9.57 1.77 2.64
CA SER A 47 9.76 2.22 1.26
C SER A 47 8.63 1.74 0.37
N ALA A 48 8.03 0.61 0.70
CA ALA A 48 6.88 0.12 -0.04
C ALA A 48 5.73 1.12 0.03
N TYR A 49 5.48 1.71 1.21
CA TYR A 49 4.43 2.72 1.31
C TYR A 49 4.74 3.94 0.44
N ALA A 50 6.00 4.36 0.41
CA ALA A 50 6.39 5.49 -0.43
C ALA A 50 6.04 5.20 -1.89
N ALA A 51 6.30 3.98 -2.35
CA ALA A 51 5.97 3.60 -3.72
C ALA A 51 4.46 3.46 -3.92
N ILE A 52 3.75 2.90 -2.94
CA ILE A 52 2.30 2.75 -3.02
C ILE A 52 1.62 4.11 -3.12
N SER A 53 2.11 5.08 -2.36
CA SER A 53 1.50 6.40 -2.33
C SER A 53 1.86 7.24 -3.55
N ASP A 54 2.78 6.78 -4.38
CA ASP A 54 3.15 7.46 -5.60
C ASP A 54 2.23 7.01 -6.72
N GLU A 55 1.29 7.87 -7.09
CA GLU A 55 0.28 7.49 -8.06
C GLU A 55 0.89 7.10 -9.40
N GLU A 56 2.02 7.69 -9.75
CA GLU A 56 2.64 7.41 -11.04
C GLU A 56 3.15 5.99 -11.14
N GLN A 57 3.48 5.36 -10.01
CA GLN A 57 3.95 3.99 -10.02
C GLN A 57 2.82 2.97 -10.08
N LYS A 58 1.60 3.42 -9.83
CA LYS A 58 0.38 2.60 -9.95
C LYS A 58 0.34 1.39 -9.04
N LEU A 59 1.18 1.35 -8.01
CA LEU A 59 1.14 0.25 -7.07
C LEU A 59 -0.15 0.22 -6.29
N GLY A 60 -0.71 1.40 -5.98
CA GLY A 60 -1.94 1.47 -5.20
C GLY A 60 -3.14 0.83 -5.87
N HIS A 61 -3.02 0.45 -7.13
CA HIS A 61 -4.11 -0.21 -7.86
C HIS A 61 -4.11 -1.73 -7.69
N HIS A 62 -3.11 -2.28 -7.03
CA HIS A 62 -3.07 -3.70 -6.75
C HIS A 62 -3.92 -4.01 -5.52
N SER A 63 -4.18 -5.30 -5.31
CA SER A 63 -5.00 -5.72 -4.19
C SER A 63 -4.30 -5.43 -2.86
N PRO A 64 -5.07 -5.19 -1.80
CA PRO A 64 -4.44 -5.01 -0.48
C PRO A 64 -3.57 -6.19 -0.07
N GLN A 65 -3.93 -7.41 -0.48
CA GLN A 65 -3.14 -8.59 -0.15
C GLN A 65 -1.74 -8.49 -0.76
N LEU A 66 -1.67 -8.08 -2.02
CA LEU A 66 -0.38 -7.91 -2.65
C LEU A 66 0.42 -6.80 -1.98
N LEU A 67 -0.23 -5.67 -1.69
CA LEU A 67 0.46 -4.55 -1.07
C LEU A 67 0.99 -4.91 0.31
N ALA A 68 0.21 -5.65 1.09
CA ALA A 68 0.67 -6.10 2.40
C ALA A 68 1.88 -7.01 2.26
N SER A 69 1.90 -7.87 1.23
CA SER A 69 3.03 -8.77 1.03
C SER A 69 4.29 -8.01 0.65
N LEU A 70 4.16 -6.90 -0.06
CA LEU A 70 5.33 -6.08 -0.38
C LEU A 70 5.94 -5.47 0.86
N VAL A 71 5.10 -4.97 1.77
CA VAL A 71 5.59 -4.42 3.02
C VAL A 71 6.24 -5.51 3.85
N GLU A 72 5.60 -6.68 3.92
CA GLU A 72 6.16 -7.78 4.68
C GLU A 72 7.52 -8.20 4.14
N GLU A 73 7.63 -8.26 2.82
CA GLU A 73 8.91 -8.60 2.20
C GLU A 73 10.00 -7.61 2.60
N GLU A 74 9.67 -6.32 2.56
CA GLU A 74 10.65 -5.30 2.93
C GLU A 74 11.06 -5.43 4.38
N LEU A 75 10.11 -5.73 5.27
CA LEU A 75 10.43 -5.87 6.68
C LEU A 75 11.34 -7.06 6.96
N ARG A 76 11.24 -8.10 6.13
CA ARG A 76 12.06 -9.29 6.32
C ARG A 76 13.41 -9.19 5.64
N THR A 77 13.49 -8.54 4.48
CA THR A 77 14.70 -8.61 3.65
C THR A 77 15.36 -7.25 3.45
N GLY A 78 14.70 -6.17 3.85
CA GLY A 78 15.23 -4.82 3.69
C GLY A 78 14.81 -4.15 2.39
N LYS A 79 14.17 -4.88 1.50
CA LYS A 79 13.67 -4.31 0.24
C LYS A 79 12.52 -5.15 -0.27
N PHE A 80 11.76 -4.59 -1.21
CA PHE A 80 10.67 -5.32 -1.80
C PHE A 80 10.84 -5.35 -3.31
N THR A 81 10.17 -6.33 -3.94
CA THR A 81 10.23 -6.52 -5.38
C THR A 81 8.97 -5.96 -6.00
N TYR A 82 9.11 -5.07 -6.98
CA TYR A 82 7.95 -4.53 -7.67
C TYR A 82 7.21 -5.67 -8.38
N PRO A 83 5.88 -5.69 -8.27
CA PRO A 83 5.12 -6.74 -8.95
C PRO A 83 5.23 -6.57 -10.45
N GLN A 84 5.30 -7.70 -11.14
CA GLN A 84 5.32 -7.66 -12.59
C GLN A 84 3.90 -7.49 -13.10
N GLU A 85 3.78 -6.63 -14.12
CA GLU A 85 2.49 -6.43 -14.75
C GLU A 85 2.18 -7.59 -15.65
N ALA A 86 0.95 -8.06 -15.60
CA ALA A 86 0.49 -9.04 -16.55
C ALA A 86 0.20 -8.33 -17.87
N LEU A 87 0.79 -8.75 -18.91
CA LEU A 87 0.62 -8.09 -20.20
C LEU A 87 -0.26 -8.91 -21.13
#